data_ccd470793000a3c22b579e9a56b5549a
#
_entry.id   ccd470793000a3c22b579e9a56b5549a
#
_cell.length_a   1.000
_cell.length_b   1.000
_cell.length_c   1.000
_cell.angle_alpha   90.00
_cell.angle_beta   90.00
_cell.angle_gamma   90.00
#
_symmetry.space_group_name_H-M   'P 1'
#
loop_
_entity.id
_entity.type
_entity.pdbx_description
1 polymer ?
#
loop_
_entity_poly.entity_id
_entity_poly.type
_entity_poly.pdbx_seq_one_letter_code
_entity_poly.pdbx_strand_id
1 'polypeptide(L)'
;MNISIKNFEDIKKMRTAGKLAAEVLEMITPFVKPGVSTGELDKLCYDHIVNVQNAIPANVGYKGYEKTICSSINQVICHGIPNNEKFLKDGDILNIDVTVIKDGWHGDTSKMFLVGKCAPHNQRLVQITQECLYKGIEAVKPGAYLGDIGNAIQKHAERNYYLSLIHI
;
A
#
# COMPACT_ATOMS: atom_id res chain seq x y z
N MET A 1 11.62 24.50 -8.05
CA MET A 1 11.32 23.50 -7.01
C MET A 1 12.64 23.14 -6.35
N ASN A 2 12.81 23.40 -5.05
CA ASN A 2 14.05 23.03 -4.35
C ASN A 2 13.97 21.55 -3.95
N ILE A 3 14.87 20.72 -4.50
CA ILE A 3 14.98 19.31 -4.11
C ILE A 3 15.76 19.26 -2.79
N SER A 4 15.13 18.73 -1.74
CA SER A 4 15.77 18.51 -0.45
C SER A 4 16.53 17.20 -0.45
N ILE A 5 17.86 17.29 -0.37
CA ILE A 5 18.73 16.11 -0.22
C ILE A 5 18.70 15.69 1.26
N LYS A 6 18.37 14.42 1.50
CA LYS A 6 18.26 13.86 2.87
C LYS A 6 19.65 13.50 3.41
N ASN A 7 19.93 13.94 4.63
CA ASN A 7 21.12 13.53 5.38
C ASN A 7 20.89 12.19 6.10
N PHE A 8 21.91 11.69 6.79
CA PHE A 8 21.84 10.40 7.48
C PHE A 8 20.74 10.35 8.57
N GLU A 9 20.55 11.41 9.32
CA GLU A 9 19.52 11.50 10.37
C GLU A 9 18.12 11.56 9.77
N ASP A 10 17.95 12.26 8.63
CA ASP A 10 16.69 12.27 7.89
C ASP A 10 16.33 10.87 7.40
N ILE A 11 17.29 10.14 6.82
CA ILE A 11 17.10 8.77 6.34
C ILE A 11 16.70 7.84 7.50
N LYS A 12 17.32 7.99 8.68
CA LYS A 12 16.98 7.21 9.87
C LYS A 12 15.54 7.44 10.30
N LYS A 13 15.08 8.69 10.31
CA LYS A 13 13.68 9.06 10.63
C LYS A 13 12.70 8.51 9.59
N MET A 14 13.03 8.61 8.29
CA MET A 14 12.24 8.02 7.22
C MET A 14 12.14 6.50 7.37
N ARG A 15 13.23 5.82 7.73
CA ARG A 15 13.20 4.37 8.01
C ARG A 15 12.27 4.02 9.17
N THR A 16 12.25 4.84 10.23
CA THR A 16 11.34 4.64 11.37
C THR A 16 9.88 4.75 10.90
N ALA A 17 9.53 5.81 10.18
CA ALA A 17 8.18 6.00 9.67
C ALA A 17 7.76 4.86 8.71
N GLY A 18 8.64 4.48 7.78
CA GLY A 18 8.39 3.37 6.85
C GLY A 18 8.23 2.02 7.56
N LYS A 19 9.02 1.76 8.61
CA LYS A 19 8.87 0.56 9.43
C LYS A 19 7.52 0.51 10.13
N LEU A 20 7.10 1.62 10.72
CA LEU A 20 5.78 1.71 11.37
C LEU A 20 4.64 1.45 10.39
N ALA A 21 4.70 1.99 9.17
CA ALA A 21 3.71 1.70 8.14
C ALA A 21 3.68 0.20 7.75
N ALA A 22 4.85 -0.43 7.60
CA ALA A 22 4.94 -1.87 7.32
C ALA A 22 4.36 -2.72 8.47
N GLU A 23 4.63 -2.36 9.72
CA GLU A 23 4.09 -3.04 10.91
C GLU A 23 2.55 -2.99 10.96
N VAL A 24 1.90 -1.92 10.46
CA VAL A 24 0.43 -1.88 10.34
C VAL A 24 -0.05 -2.98 9.39
N LEU A 25 0.62 -3.16 8.24
CA LEU A 25 0.25 -4.20 7.27
C LEU A 25 0.50 -5.62 7.79
N GLU A 26 1.52 -5.80 8.62
CA GLU A 26 1.76 -7.07 9.32
C GLU A 26 0.68 -7.33 10.37
N MET A 27 0.37 -6.34 11.19
CA MET A 27 -0.64 -6.43 12.25
C MET A 27 -2.02 -6.76 11.69
N ILE A 28 -2.44 -6.13 10.59
CA ILE A 28 -3.78 -6.33 10.02
C ILE A 28 -3.93 -7.66 9.29
N THR A 29 -2.83 -8.31 8.89
CA THR A 29 -2.83 -9.55 8.09
C THR A 29 -3.77 -10.63 8.62
N PRO A 30 -3.78 -11.01 9.92
CA PRO A 30 -4.66 -12.07 10.42
C PRO A 30 -6.16 -11.69 10.44
N PHE A 31 -6.49 -10.42 10.30
CA PHE A 31 -7.86 -9.93 10.30
C PHE A 31 -8.47 -9.86 8.90
N VAL A 32 -7.65 -9.95 7.85
CA VAL A 32 -8.12 -9.93 6.45
C VAL A 32 -8.65 -11.31 6.08
N LYS A 33 -9.95 -11.51 6.29
CA LYS A 33 -10.66 -12.77 6.03
C LYS A 33 -12.10 -12.52 5.59
N PRO A 34 -12.75 -13.50 4.94
CA PRO A 34 -14.15 -13.37 4.55
C PRO A 34 -15.05 -13.00 5.74
N GLY A 35 -16.01 -12.10 5.50
CA GLY A 35 -16.99 -11.65 6.49
C GLY A 35 -16.55 -10.44 7.33
N VAL A 36 -15.31 -10.00 7.27
CA VAL A 36 -14.85 -8.76 7.92
C VAL A 36 -15.16 -7.57 7.02
N SER A 37 -15.63 -6.47 7.59
CA SER A 37 -15.87 -5.24 6.83
C SER A 37 -14.59 -4.42 6.66
N THR A 38 -14.52 -3.65 5.57
CA THR A 38 -13.37 -2.74 5.35
C THR A 38 -13.32 -1.62 6.39
N GLY A 39 -14.47 -1.22 6.96
CA GLY A 39 -14.54 -0.27 8.06
C GLY A 39 -13.97 -0.81 9.36
N GLU A 40 -14.15 -2.11 9.65
CA GLU A 40 -13.54 -2.78 10.80
C GLU A 40 -12.02 -2.85 10.66
N LEU A 41 -11.51 -3.15 9.46
CA LEU A 41 -10.06 -3.11 9.19
C LEU A 41 -9.49 -1.70 9.36
N ASP A 42 -10.20 -0.67 8.89
CA ASP A 42 -9.81 0.74 9.07
C ASP A 42 -9.67 1.11 10.54
N LYS A 43 -10.66 0.71 11.36
CA LYS A 43 -10.65 0.95 12.80
C LYS A 43 -9.47 0.28 13.49
N LEU A 44 -9.17 -0.97 13.16
CA LEU A 44 -8.03 -1.70 13.71
C LEU A 44 -6.70 -1.03 13.36
N CYS A 45 -6.55 -0.55 12.13
CA CYS A 45 -5.37 0.20 11.70
C CYS A 45 -5.25 1.53 12.46
N TYR A 46 -6.35 2.27 12.63
CA TYR A 46 -6.37 3.50 13.41
C TYR A 46 -5.91 3.26 14.85
N ASP A 47 -6.53 2.30 15.53
CA ASP A 47 -6.23 1.97 16.91
C ASP A 47 -4.75 1.57 17.09
N HIS A 48 -4.20 0.82 16.15
CA HIS A 48 -2.79 0.43 16.18
C HIS A 48 -1.84 1.62 15.97
N ILE A 49 -2.09 2.46 14.97
CA ILE A 49 -1.24 3.63 14.69
C ILE A 49 -1.25 4.60 15.86
N VAL A 50 -2.44 4.91 16.41
CA VAL A 50 -2.57 5.93 17.45
C VAL A 50 -2.15 5.42 18.82
N ASN A 51 -2.67 4.26 19.23
CA ASN A 51 -2.55 3.78 20.61
C ASN A 51 -1.30 2.90 20.84
N VAL A 52 -0.81 2.20 19.80
CA VAL A 52 0.35 1.31 19.93
C VAL A 52 1.62 1.98 19.44
N GLN A 53 1.59 2.58 18.24
CA GLN A 53 2.77 3.21 17.66
C GLN A 53 2.98 4.65 18.13
N ASN A 54 1.99 5.26 18.77
CA ASN A 54 2.00 6.68 19.13
C ASN A 54 2.41 7.53 17.93
N ALA A 55 1.69 7.32 16.83
CA ALA A 55 1.91 7.94 15.51
C ALA A 55 0.60 8.53 14.98
N ILE A 56 0.67 9.21 13.85
CA ILE A 56 -0.48 9.90 13.25
C ILE A 56 -0.84 9.18 11.93
N PRO A 57 -2.12 8.77 11.72
CA PRO A 57 -2.58 8.29 10.42
C PRO A 57 -2.68 9.47 9.45
N ALA A 58 -1.81 9.50 8.45
CA ALA A 58 -1.64 10.66 7.56
C ALA A 58 -2.86 10.99 6.70
N ASN A 59 -3.67 9.98 6.40
CA ASN A 59 -4.83 10.14 5.53
C ASN A 59 -5.97 10.91 6.21
N VAL A 60 -6.13 10.76 7.54
CA VAL A 60 -7.21 11.38 8.31
C VAL A 60 -7.10 12.89 8.26
N GLY A 61 -8.13 13.54 7.71
CA GLY A 61 -8.17 14.99 7.52
C GLY A 61 -7.50 15.52 6.25
N TYR A 62 -6.74 14.69 5.53
CA TYR A 62 -6.12 15.11 4.29
C TYR A 62 -7.17 15.34 3.20
N LYS A 63 -7.32 16.60 2.78
CA LYS A 63 -8.32 17.03 1.77
C LYS A 63 -9.75 16.50 2.06
N GLY A 64 -10.11 16.40 3.34
CA GLY A 64 -11.42 15.94 3.76
C GLY A 64 -11.60 14.41 3.80
N TYR A 65 -10.53 13.63 3.63
CA TYR A 65 -10.59 12.18 3.80
C TYR A 65 -10.71 11.80 5.28
N GLU A 66 -11.67 10.94 5.61
CA GLU A 66 -12.03 10.65 7.01
C GLU A 66 -11.53 9.29 7.52
N LYS A 67 -10.86 8.52 6.67
CA LYS A 67 -10.41 7.16 6.97
C LYS A 67 -8.90 7.07 7.14
N THR A 68 -8.48 6.03 7.83
CA THR A 68 -7.07 5.77 8.16
C THR A 68 -6.31 5.16 6.98
N ILE A 69 -6.95 4.22 6.30
CA ILE A 69 -6.39 3.47 5.18
C ILE A 69 -7.20 3.67 3.92
N CYS A 70 -6.63 3.31 2.77
CA CYS A 70 -7.41 3.01 1.58
C CYS A 70 -7.57 1.49 1.47
N SER A 71 -8.78 1.03 1.15
CA SER A 71 -9.13 -0.39 1.00
C SER A 71 -9.75 -0.65 -0.36
N SER A 72 -8.96 -1.13 -1.30
CA SER A 72 -9.36 -1.30 -2.70
C SER A 72 -9.58 -2.77 -3.03
N ILE A 73 -10.85 -3.17 -3.24
CA ILE A 73 -11.26 -4.55 -3.49
C ILE A 73 -11.44 -4.76 -4.99
N ASN A 74 -10.87 -5.84 -5.52
CA ASN A 74 -11.03 -6.34 -6.89
C ASN A 74 -10.77 -5.25 -7.95
N GLN A 75 -11.80 -4.77 -8.64
CA GLN A 75 -11.70 -3.77 -9.72
C GLN A 75 -11.44 -2.33 -9.24
N VAL A 76 -11.47 -2.08 -7.94
CA VAL A 76 -11.11 -0.77 -7.40
C VAL A 76 -9.59 -0.62 -7.46
N ILE A 77 -9.10 0.25 -8.33
CA ILE A 77 -7.67 0.36 -8.64
C ILE A 77 -6.88 0.92 -7.46
N CYS A 78 -7.38 2.02 -6.84
CA CYS A 78 -6.77 2.67 -5.69
C CYS A 78 -7.80 3.52 -4.94
N HIS A 79 -7.42 4.04 -3.76
CA HIS A 79 -8.20 4.98 -2.95
C HIS A 79 -9.60 4.49 -2.58
N GLY A 80 -9.82 3.17 -2.49
CA GLY A 80 -11.08 2.61 -2.01
C GLY A 80 -11.36 3.07 -0.58
N ILE A 81 -12.56 3.61 -0.33
CA ILE A 81 -12.95 4.17 0.96
C ILE A 81 -13.48 3.05 1.86
N PRO A 82 -12.90 2.82 3.05
CA PRO A 82 -13.41 1.87 4.03
C PRO A 82 -14.86 2.15 4.43
N ASN A 83 -15.65 1.07 4.52
CA ASN A 83 -17.08 1.15 4.84
C ASN A 83 -17.51 -0.06 5.70
N ASN A 84 -18.31 0.18 6.72
CA ASN A 84 -18.81 -0.86 7.64
C ASN A 84 -19.79 -1.85 6.98
N GLU A 85 -20.38 -1.46 5.86
CA GLU A 85 -21.32 -2.31 5.10
C GLU A 85 -20.65 -3.07 3.96
N LYS A 86 -19.35 -2.82 3.71
CA LYS A 86 -18.57 -3.46 2.65
C LYS A 86 -17.74 -4.60 3.22
N PHE A 87 -18.28 -5.81 3.13
CA PHE A 87 -17.70 -7.04 3.66
C PHE A 87 -16.82 -7.73 2.62
N LEU A 88 -15.68 -8.25 3.07
CA LEU A 88 -14.80 -9.11 2.27
C LEU A 88 -15.47 -10.46 2.01
N LYS A 89 -15.28 -10.98 0.81
CA LYS A 89 -15.81 -12.29 0.37
C LYS A 89 -14.67 -13.24 0.06
N ASP A 90 -14.95 -14.52 0.15
CA ASP A 90 -14.03 -15.56 -0.31
C ASP A 90 -13.71 -15.36 -1.80
N GLY A 91 -12.43 -15.35 -2.13
CA GLY A 91 -11.94 -15.09 -3.48
C GLY A 91 -11.61 -13.64 -3.83
N ASP A 92 -11.93 -12.67 -2.96
CA ASP A 92 -11.55 -11.27 -3.18
C ASP A 92 -10.03 -11.09 -3.13
N ILE A 93 -9.54 -10.11 -3.88
CA ILE A 93 -8.21 -9.53 -3.70
C ILE A 93 -8.38 -8.12 -3.13
N LEU A 94 -7.60 -7.77 -2.12
CA LEU A 94 -7.71 -6.49 -1.42
C LEU A 94 -6.35 -5.81 -1.37
N ASN A 95 -6.25 -4.57 -1.83
CA ASN A 95 -5.14 -3.70 -1.50
C ASN A 95 -5.48 -2.89 -0.25
N ILE A 96 -4.59 -2.94 0.75
CA ILE A 96 -4.59 -2.01 1.88
C ILE A 96 -3.40 -1.09 1.71
N ASP A 97 -3.66 0.20 1.72
CA ASP A 97 -2.69 1.27 1.57
C ASP A 97 -2.74 2.17 2.80
N VAL A 98 -1.60 2.37 3.44
CA VAL A 98 -1.47 3.07 4.71
C VAL A 98 -0.30 4.03 4.72
N THR A 99 -0.54 5.24 5.21
CA THR A 99 0.50 6.24 5.45
C THR A 99 0.52 6.64 6.92
N VAL A 100 1.68 6.54 7.54
CA VAL A 100 1.92 6.88 8.94
C VAL A 100 2.86 8.07 9.05
N ILE A 101 2.54 9.02 9.93
CA ILE A 101 3.45 10.14 10.27
C ILE A 101 4.06 9.88 11.64
N LYS A 102 5.40 9.87 11.71
CA LYS A 102 6.16 9.83 12.95
C LYS A 102 7.18 10.96 12.97
N ASP A 103 7.09 11.81 13.99
CA ASP A 103 8.01 12.96 14.19
C ASP A 103 8.14 13.85 12.94
N GLY A 104 7.02 14.05 12.22
CA GLY A 104 6.94 14.83 10.99
C GLY A 104 7.40 14.11 9.71
N TRP A 105 7.78 12.82 9.78
CA TRP A 105 8.21 12.02 8.63
C TRP A 105 7.14 11.02 8.24
N HIS A 106 6.91 10.88 6.93
CA HIS A 106 5.91 9.97 6.38
C HIS A 106 6.53 8.63 6.02
N GLY A 107 5.84 7.56 6.40
CA GLY A 107 6.04 6.22 5.87
C GLY A 107 4.78 5.78 5.15
N ASP A 108 4.90 5.46 3.89
CA ASP A 108 3.80 5.12 2.99
C ASP A 108 4.06 3.78 2.33
N THR A 109 3.12 2.86 2.43
CA THR A 109 3.25 1.53 1.84
C THR A 109 1.90 0.85 1.67
N SER A 110 1.83 -0.07 0.71
CA SER A 110 0.63 -0.88 0.49
C SER A 110 0.97 -2.36 0.32
N LYS A 111 -0.03 -3.20 0.54
CA LYS A 111 0.08 -4.66 0.36
C LYS A 111 -1.20 -5.22 -0.22
N MET A 112 -1.04 -6.18 -1.14
CA MET A 112 -2.14 -7.00 -1.62
C MET A 112 -2.39 -8.20 -0.70
N PHE A 113 -3.66 -8.46 -0.43
CA PHE A 113 -4.12 -9.59 0.35
C PHE A 113 -5.03 -10.49 -0.50
N LEU A 114 -4.82 -11.78 -0.40
CA LEU A 114 -5.72 -12.79 -0.95
C LEU A 114 -6.71 -13.19 0.14
N VAL A 115 -8.00 -12.94 -0.09
CA VAL A 115 -9.05 -13.19 0.89
C VAL A 115 -9.62 -14.60 0.66
N GLY A 116 -9.32 -15.51 1.57
CA GLY A 116 -9.76 -16.90 1.44
C GLY A 116 -9.16 -17.60 0.21
N LYS A 117 -9.99 -18.32 -0.56
CA LYS A 117 -9.58 -19.11 -1.72
C LYS A 117 -9.76 -18.32 -3.02
N CYS A 118 -8.71 -17.59 -3.43
CA CYS A 118 -8.72 -16.81 -4.66
C CYS A 118 -8.51 -17.66 -5.92
N ALA A 119 -9.11 -17.23 -7.02
CA ALA A 119 -8.92 -17.84 -8.34
C ALA A 119 -7.45 -17.72 -8.81
N PRO A 120 -6.92 -18.69 -9.59
CA PRO A 120 -5.53 -18.67 -10.03
C PRO A 120 -5.12 -17.41 -10.79
N HIS A 121 -6.01 -16.83 -11.58
CA HIS A 121 -5.71 -15.58 -12.31
C HIS A 121 -5.56 -14.37 -11.37
N ASN A 122 -6.31 -14.32 -10.25
CA ASN A 122 -6.16 -13.29 -9.23
C ASN A 122 -4.83 -13.43 -8.48
N GLN A 123 -4.48 -14.68 -8.11
CA GLN A 123 -3.18 -14.96 -7.47
C GLN A 123 -2.01 -14.55 -8.37
N ARG A 124 -2.11 -14.92 -9.67
CA ARG A 124 -1.09 -14.54 -10.66
C ARG A 124 -0.98 -13.02 -10.82
N LEU A 125 -2.10 -12.29 -10.87
CA LEU A 125 -2.09 -10.81 -10.93
C LEU A 125 -1.33 -10.21 -9.74
N VAL A 126 -1.65 -10.65 -8.53
CA VAL A 126 -0.98 -10.18 -7.29
C VAL A 126 0.52 -10.48 -7.32
N GLN A 127 0.90 -11.70 -7.74
CA GLN A 127 2.30 -12.09 -7.84
C GLN A 127 3.07 -11.23 -8.85
N ILE A 128 2.56 -11.08 -10.07
CA ILE A 128 3.24 -10.29 -11.13
C ILE A 128 3.32 -8.81 -10.72
N THR A 129 2.30 -8.28 -10.05
CA THR A 129 2.34 -6.91 -9.52
C THR A 129 3.44 -6.73 -8.47
N GLN A 130 3.62 -7.70 -7.59
CA GLN A 130 4.71 -7.68 -6.62
C GLN A 130 6.10 -7.78 -7.29
N GLU A 131 6.23 -8.62 -8.31
CA GLU A 131 7.46 -8.69 -9.12
C GLU A 131 7.76 -7.36 -9.81
N CYS A 132 6.73 -6.67 -10.34
CA CYS A 132 6.85 -5.33 -10.91
C CYS A 132 7.42 -4.32 -9.90
N LEU A 133 6.95 -4.35 -8.65
CA LEU A 133 7.48 -3.50 -7.58
C LEU A 133 8.98 -3.71 -7.40
N TYR A 134 9.44 -4.95 -7.29
CA TYR A 134 10.86 -5.24 -7.11
C TYR A 134 11.68 -4.84 -8.34
N LYS A 135 11.17 -5.02 -9.55
CA LYS A 135 11.82 -4.53 -10.78
C LYS A 135 11.96 -3.02 -10.80
N GLY A 136 10.95 -2.30 -10.31
CA GLY A 136 11.02 -0.85 -10.12
C GLY A 136 12.11 -0.45 -9.11
N ILE A 137 12.18 -1.13 -7.97
CA ILE A 137 13.19 -0.87 -6.93
C ILE A 137 14.60 -1.14 -7.46
N GLU A 138 14.84 -2.24 -8.18
CA GLU A 138 16.13 -2.57 -8.79
C GLU A 138 16.62 -1.49 -9.79
N ALA A 139 15.71 -0.74 -10.41
CA ALA A 139 16.04 0.33 -11.33
C ALA A 139 16.55 1.60 -10.62
N VAL A 140 16.33 1.75 -9.31
CA VAL A 140 16.72 2.92 -8.53
C VAL A 140 18.20 2.86 -8.19
N LYS A 141 19.01 3.67 -8.89
CA LYS A 141 20.46 3.76 -8.68
C LYS A 141 21.00 5.13 -9.10
N PRO A 142 22.18 5.53 -8.63
CA PRO A 142 22.80 6.76 -9.09
C PRO A 142 22.94 6.80 -10.61
N GLY A 143 22.53 7.92 -11.23
CA GLY A 143 22.57 8.11 -12.68
C GLY A 143 21.34 7.58 -13.43
N ALA A 144 20.39 6.91 -12.76
CA ALA A 144 19.12 6.51 -13.37
C ALA A 144 18.14 7.69 -13.47
N TYR A 145 17.27 7.64 -14.45
CA TYR A 145 16.17 8.58 -14.61
C TYR A 145 14.90 8.05 -13.94
N LEU A 146 14.01 8.95 -13.54
CA LEU A 146 12.71 8.58 -12.97
C LEU A 146 11.90 7.65 -13.92
N GLY A 147 11.98 7.91 -15.23
CA GLY A 147 11.34 7.08 -16.25
C GLY A 147 11.85 5.64 -16.34
N ASP A 148 13.07 5.34 -15.84
CA ASP A 148 13.62 3.98 -15.86
C ASP A 148 12.84 3.06 -14.94
N ILE A 149 12.28 3.57 -13.84
CA ILE A 149 11.43 2.84 -12.91
C ILE A 149 10.16 2.40 -13.62
N GLY A 150 9.43 3.35 -14.23
CA GLY A 150 8.21 3.05 -14.99
C GLY A 150 8.44 2.08 -16.15
N ASN A 151 9.54 2.27 -16.90
CA ASN A 151 9.91 1.39 -18.01
C ASN A 151 10.23 -0.05 -17.54
N ALA A 152 10.89 -0.21 -16.38
CA ALA A 152 11.18 -1.54 -15.83
C ALA A 152 9.88 -2.26 -15.42
N ILE A 153 8.96 -1.57 -14.75
CA ILE A 153 7.64 -2.07 -14.35
C ILE A 153 6.83 -2.44 -15.58
N GLN A 154 6.70 -1.52 -16.54
CA GLN A 154 5.93 -1.71 -17.77
C GLN A 154 6.39 -2.93 -18.55
N LYS A 155 7.69 -3.04 -18.82
CA LYS A 155 8.25 -4.18 -19.55
C LYS A 155 7.97 -5.52 -18.88
N HIS A 156 7.99 -5.57 -17.54
CA HIS A 156 7.70 -6.79 -16.81
C HIS A 156 6.21 -7.13 -16.88
N ALA A 157 5.33 -6.14 -16.69
CA ALA A 157 3.89 -6.32 -16.80
C ALA A 157 3.47 -6.82 -18.21
N GLU A 158 3.94 -6.16 -19.27
CA GLU A 158 3.61 -6.50 -20.65
C GLU A 158 4.11 -7.90 -21.06
N ARG A 159 5.33 -8.30 -20.64
CA ARG A 159 5.84 -9.66 -20.84
C ARG A 159 4.98 -10.73 -20.20
N ASN A 160 4.24 -10.37 -19.17
CA ASN A 160 3.31 -11.23 -18.46
C ASN A 160 1.85 -11.04 -18.90
N TYR A 161 1.61 -10.31 -20.00
CA TYR A 161 0.30 -10.02 -20.58
C TYR A 161 -0.60 -9.14 -19.69
N TYR A 162 0.00 -8.26 -18.90
CA TYR A 162 -0.70 -7.23 -18.13
C TYR A 162 -0.38 -5.84 -18.66
N LEU A 163 -1.32 -4.91 -18.48
CA LEU A 163 -1.12 -3.49 -18.75
C LEU A 163 -0.82 -2.75 -17.44
N SER A 164 0.05 -1.75 -17.51
CA SER A 164 0.26 -0.83 -16.39
C SER A 164 -0.80 0.28 -16.41
N LEU A 165 -0.96 0.99 -15.28
CA LEU A 165 -1.86 2.14 -15.17
C LEU A 165 -1.56 3.26 -16.19
N ILE A 166 -0.39 3.28 -16.80
CA ILE A 166 0.02 4.25 -17.81
C ILE A 166 -0.81 4.10 -19.10
N HIS A 167 -1.44 2.94 -19.29
CA HIS A 167 -2.21 2.61 -20.51
C HIS A 167 -3.74 2.71 -20.31
N ILE A 168 -4.20 3.18 -19.16
CA ILE A 168 -5.62 3.34 -18.85
C ILE A 168 -6.04 4.79 -19.04
#